data_79f3e478b6c45ad107606c38a00c3dbb
#
_entry.id   79f3e478b6c45ad107606c38a00c3dbb
#
_cell.length_a   1.000
_cell.length_b   1.000
_cell.length_c   1.000
_cell.angle_alpha   90.00
_cell.angle_beta   90.00
_cell.angle_gamma   90.00
#
_symmetry.space_group_name_H-M   'P 1'
#
loop_
_entity.id
_entity.type
_entity.pdbx_description
1 polymer ?
#
loop_
_entity_poly.entity_id
_entity_poly.type
_entity_poly.pdbx_seq_one_letter_code
_entity_poly.pdbx_strand_id
1 'polypeptide(L)'
;MIRIRDIALPPEHNAHQLRFEAAQLLRISNSKIKKLRIVRRSVDARKKPDVKIIYTVDLSVDGNEQKILRASGCKRASVAPVSFYKPPKNVPAPEKRPVVIGFGPAGMFAALILAMAGWRPLVLERGEDAQSRHEKVSRFFETGELDPRSNVQFGEGGAGTFSDGKLNTGVNDPRIPWVLEQFVKAGAREDILYDAKPHVGTDVLLTVVQNIRQRIISLGGDVRFNTQVTDLLTEDGALKAVVTADGEEIPCDRCVLAIGHSARDTFRMLEAKGIPMEPKAFAMGARIEQKQSTIDKAQYGMENAALPPADYKLAEHLEDGNVFTFCMCPGGYVVAAASQEGGVVTNGMSYADREGENANAALLVSVEPQDFPYEGTLGGVLWQEEIERKAYELTGSYGAPAQKVGDFLEGIPSTGPGAVEPTYRPGVHWCALEEVLPEKLTRAMREALPKLDRKLHGFADPEGVLTAPETRSSSPVRILRDADRQSALRGLYPTGEGAGYAGGIMSAAVDGIATAEKMIGGALNG
;
A
#
# COMPACT_ATOMS: atom_id res chain seq x y z
N MET A 1 2.32 16.52 -29.08
CA MET A 1 2.63 15.06 -29.26
C MET A 1 1.38 14.31 -29.66
N ILE A 2 1.54 13.22 -30.41
CA ILE A 2 0.47 12.30 -30.81
C ILE A 2 0.47 11.12 -29.84
N ARG A 3 -0.67 10.83 -29.21
CA ARG A 3 -0.88 9.63 -28.40
C ARG A 3 -1.47 8.51 -29.21
N ILE A 4 -0.87 7.33 -29.18
CA ILE A 4 -1.42 6.11 -29.76
C ILE A 4 -1.70 5.11 -28.64
N ARG A 5 -2.91 4.54 -28.63
CA ARG A 5 -3.35 3.55 -27.65
C ARG A 5 -3.40 2.16 -28.25
N ASP A 6 -3.35 1.15 -27.39
CA ASP A 6 -3.60 -0.26 -27.69
C ASP A 6 -2.70 -0.83 -28.80
N ILE A 7 -1.38 -0.50 -28.75
CA ILE A 7 -0.38 -1.17 -29.59
C ILE A 7 -0.09 -2.51 -28.91
N ALA A 8 -0.46 -3.61 -29.57
CA ALA A 8 -0.29 -4.96 -29.05
C ALA A 8 0.94 -5.63 -29.68
N LEU A 9 1.85 -6.13 -28.84
CA LEU A 9 3.07 -6.83 -29.25
C LEU A 9 3.19 -8.18 -28.51
N PRO A 10 3.90 -9.18 -29.08
CA PRO A 10 4.22 -10.40 -28.36
C PRO A 10 5.14 -10.11 -27.16
N PRO A 11 5.21 -10.99 -26.15
CA PRO A 11 6.08 -10.75 -24.98
C PRO A 11 7.54 -10.52 -25.31
N GLU A 12 8.10 -11.23 -26.29
CA GLU A 12 9.51 -11.23 -26.69
C GLU A 12 9.89 -10.06 -27.61
N HIS A 13 8.98 -9.09 -27.81
CA HIS A 13 9.28 -7.94 -28.67
C HIS A 13 10.40 -7.05 -28.09
N ASN A 14 10.98 -6.24 -28.98
CA ASN A 14 11.97 -5.22 -28.61
C ASN A 14 11.47 -3.78 -28.88
N ALA A 15 12.25 -2.80 -28.42
CA ALA A 15 11.90 -1.39 -28.57
C ALA A 15 11.78 -0.94 -30.04
N HIS A 16 12.50 -1.56 -30.97
CA HIS A 16 12.40 -1.25 -32.40
C HIS A 16 11.06 -1.65 -32.99
N GLN A 17 10.52 -2.79 -32.56
CA GLN A 17 9.19 -3.25 -32.99
C GLN A 17 8.08 -2.30 -32.52
N LEU A 18 8.13 -1.83 -31.25
CA LEU A 18 7.18 -0.85 -30.73
C LEU A 18 7.19 0.44 -31.56
N ARG A 19 8.39 0.94 -31.87
CA ARG A 19 8.56 2.15 -32.69
C ARG A 19 8.06 1.94 -34.11
N PHE A 20 8.32 0.79 -34.70
CA PHE A 20 7.90 0.43 -36.06
C PHE A 20 6.37 0.36 -36.16
N GLU A 21 5.70 -0.34 -35.23
CA GLU A 21 4.23 -0.44 -35.19
C GLU A 21 3.58 0.95 -35.01
N ALA A 22 4.16 1.80 -34.16
CA ALA A 22 3.68 3.15 -33.97
C ALA A 22 3.78 3.99 -35.26
N ALA A 23 4.88 3.83 -36.02
CA ALA A 23 5.08 4.49 -37.30
C ALA A 23 4.07 4.01 -38.39
N GLN A 24 3.83 2.69 -38.46
CA GLN A 24 2.86 2.10 -39.36
C GLN A 24 1.44 2.61 -39.08
N LEU A 25 1.03 2.68 -37.81
CA LEU A 25 -0.29 3.20 -37.44
C LEU A 25 -0.51 4.66 -37.85
N LEU A 26 0.54 5.46 -37.86
CA LEU A 26 0.50 6.85 -38.32
C LEU A 26 0.76 6.98 -39.85
N ARG A 27 1.07 5.90 -40.56
CA ARG A 27 1.44 5.89 -41.97
C ARG A 27 2.62 6.82 -42.28
N ILE A 28 3.64 6.80 -41.42
CA ILE A 28 4.86 7.60 -41.58
C ILE A 28 6.09 6.70 -41.58
N SER A 29 7.23 7.22 -42.08
CA SER A 29 8.52 6.56 -41.93
C SER A 29 8.95 6.56 -40.45
N ASN A 30 9.56 5.47 -40.00
CA ASN A 30 10.12 5.35 -38.67
C ASN A 30 11.12 6.48 -38.33
N SER A 31 11.85 6.99 -39.36
CA SER A 31 12.77 8.12 -39.21
C SER A 31 12.09 9.44 -38.81
N LYS A 32 10.80 9.61 -39.12
CA LYS A 32 10.03 10.80 -38.71
C LYS A 32 9.67 10.84 -37.22
N ILE A 33 9.78 9.75 -36.49
CA ILE A 33 9.57 9.75 -35.04
C ILE A 33 10.82 10.33 -34.37
N LYS A 34 10.73 11.53 -33.80
CA LYS A 34 11.82 12.18 -33.03
C LYS A 34 11.97 11.59 -31.64
N LYS A 35 10.84 11.41 -30.93
CA LYS A 35 10.79 10.86 -29.58
C LYS A 35 9.59 9.96 -29.42
N LEU A 36 9.80 8.81 -28.77
CA LEU A 36 8.75 7.91 -28.31
C LEU A 36 8.84 7.84 -26.78
N ARG A 37 7.72 8.07 -26.12
CA ARG A 37 7.58 7.91 -24.67
C ARG A 37 6.47 6.90 -24.39
N ILE A 38 6.78 5.87 -23.65
CA ILE A 38 5.77 4.95 -23.15
C ILE A 38 4.95 5.69 -22.09
N VAL A 39 3.63 5.61 -22.19
CA VAL A 39 2.67 6.22 -21.26
C VAL A 39 2.00 5.15 -20.41
N ARG A 40 1.81 3.96 -21.01
CA ARG A 40 1.27 2.79 -20.32
C ARG A 40 1.78 1.52 -20.96
N ARG A 41 2.13 0.53 -20.13
CA ARG A 41 2.44 -0.85 -20.49
C ARG A 41 1.57 -1.78 -19.65
N SER A 42 0.93 -2.78 -20.23
CA SER A 42 0.13 -3.77 -19.52
C SER A 42 0.20 -5.12 -20.21
N VAL A 43 0.04 -6.19 -19.45
CA VAL A 43 -0.10 -7.56 -19.97
C VAL A 43 -1.56 -7.82 -20.26
N ASP A 44 -1.89 -8.35 -21.44
CA ASP A 44 -3.20 -8.85 -21.82
C ASP A 44 -3.14 -10.38 -21.99
N ALA A 45 -3.61 -11.10 -20.98
CA ALA A 45 -3.68 -12.56 -20.94
C ALA A 45 -5.12 -13.10 -21.04
N ARG A 46 -6.05 -12.33 -21.61
CA ARG A 46 -7.46 -12.76 -21.77
C ARG A 46 -7.63 -13.90 -22.77
N LYS A 47 -6.70 -14.05 -23.71
CA LYS A 47 -6.69 -15.12 -24.73
C LYS A 47 -5.47 -16.01 -24.52
N LYS A 48 -5.55 -16.92 -23.54
CA LYS A 48 -4.47 -17.85 -23.24
C LYS A 48 -4.34 -18.90 -24.36
N PRO A 49 -3.14 -19.32 -24.76
CA PRO A 49 -1.81 -18.81 -24.36
C PRO A 49 -1.32 -17.59 -25.18
N ASP A 50 -2.14 -16.96 -26.05
CA ASP A 50 -1.76 -15.82 -26.89
C ASP A 50 -1.72 -14.52 -26.06
N VAL A 51 -0.72 -14.43 -25.17
CA VAL A 51 -0.49 -13.25 -24.32
C VAL A 51 0.13 -12.12 -25.12
N LYS A 52 -0.31 -10.88 -24.87
CA LYS A 52 0.20 -9.67 -25.50
C LYS A 52 0.63 -8.64 -24.49
N ILE A 53 1.65 -7.85 -24.83
CA ILE A 53 1.99 -6.61 -24.12
C ILE A 53 1.31 -5.46 -24.86
N ILE A 54 0.50 -4.71 -24.13
CA ILE A 54 -0.30 -3.59 -24.68
C ILE A 54 0.36 -2.27 -24.27
N TYR A 55 0.64 -1.43 -25.26
CA TYR A 55 1.25 -0.13 -25.06
C TYR A 55 0.31 1.03 -25.38
N THR A 56 0.44 2.10 -24.61
CA THR A 56 0.06 3.46 -25.00
C THR A 56 1.34 4.29 -25.06
N VAL A 57 1.53 5.00 -26.18
CA VAL A 57 2.73 5.81 -26.39
C VAL A 57 2.40 7.25 -26.79
N ASP A 58 3.24 8.19 -26.40
CA ASP A 58 3.25 9.56 -26.89
C ASP A 58 4.43 9.76 -27.87
N LEU A 59 4.15 10.28 -29.04
CA LEU A 59 5.13 10.50 -30.09
C LEU A 59 5.30 11.99 -30.38
N SER A 60 6.55 12.44 -30.42
CA SER A 60 6.93 13.66 -31.12
C SER A 60 7.42 13.28 -32.51
N VAL A 61 6.86 13.88 -33.55
CA VAL A 61 7.17 13.54 -34.94
C VAL A 61 7.68 14.76 -35.70
N ASP A 62 8.43 14.51 -36.76
CA ASP A 62 8.85 15.56 -37.67
C ASP A 62 7.69 15.99 -38.56
N GLY A 63 7.46 17.30 -38.66
CA GLY A 63 6.37 17.88 -39.43
C GLY A 63 5.15 18.28 -38.57
N ASN A 64 4.05 18.59 -39.21
CA ASN A 64 2.82 19.02 -38.54
C ASN A 64 2.04 17.83 -37.95
N GLU A 65 2.08 17.68 -36.61
CA GLU A 65 1.44 16.57 -35.89
C GLU A 65 -0.05 16.46 -36.14
N GLN A 66 -0.79 17.56 -36.27
CA GLN A 66 -2.24 17.53 -36.54
C GLN A 66 -2.52 17.05 -37.97
N LYS A 67 -1.70 17.45 -38.94
CA LYS A 67 -1.82 17.00 -40.33
C LYS A 67 -1.53 15.50 -40.43
N ILE A 68 -0.48 15.02 -39.77
CA ILE A 68 -0.13 13.59 -39.72
C ILE A 68 -1.26 12.79 -39.06
N LEU A 69 -1.78 13.27 -37.94
CA LEU A 69 -2.87 12.61 -37.23
C LEU A 69 -4.11 12.45 -38.10
N ARG A 70 -4.54 13.52 -38.81
CA ARG A 70 -5.67 13.48 -39.75
C ARG A 70 -5.41 12.54 -40.91
N ALA A 71 -4.23 12.61 -41.51
CA ALA A 71 -3.86 11.80 -42.68
C ALA A 71 -3.74 10.29 -42.36
N SER A 72 -3.37 9.95 -41.10
CA SER A 72 -3.26 8.57 -40.68
C SER A 72 -4.60 7.83 -40.68
N GLY A 73 -5.71 8.52 -40.39
CA GLY A 73 -7.02 7.91 -40.19
C GLY A 73 -7.08 6.92 -39.01
N CYS A 74 -6.06 6.91 -38.15
CA CYS A 74 -5.95 5.96 -37.04
C CYS A 74 -6.91 6.33 -35.90
N LYS A 75 -7.98 5.54 -35.71
CA LYS A 75 -8.94 5.75 -34.61
C LYS A 75 -8.34 5.64 -33.21
N ARG A 76 -7.20 4.96 -33.07
CA ARG A 76 -6.46 4.80 -31.79
C ARG A 76 -5.52 5.96 -31.51
N ALA A 77 -5.31 6.88 -32.46
CA ALA A 77 -4.43 8.03 -32.32
C ALA A 77 -5.22 9.31 -31.98
N SER A 78 -4.68 10.14 -31.10
CA SER A 78 -5.27 11.42 -30.68
C SER A 78 -4.17 12.40 -30.30
N VAL A 79 -4.52 13.67 -30.09
CA VAL A 79 -3.59 14.62 -29.46
C VAL A 79 -3.34 14.16 -28.02
N ALA A 80 -2.06 14.14 -27.59
CA ALA A 80 -1.71 13.78 -26.23
C ALA A 80 -2.23 14.85 -25.24
N PRO A 81 -2.97 14.47 -24.20
CA PRO A 81 -3.38 15.42 -23.18
C PRO A 81 -2.16 15.94 -22.40
N VAL A 82 -2.24 17.21 -22.02
CA VAL A 82 -1.23 17.87 -21.19
C VAL A 82 -1.91 18.16 -19.85
N SER A 83 -1.52 17.44 -18.83
CA SER A 83 -1.94 17.71 -17.46
C SER A 83 -0.71 17.61 -16.57
N PHE A 84 -0.45 18.67 -15.79
CA PHE A 84 0.66 18.70 -14.85
C PHE A 84 0.15 19.22 -13.51
N TYR A 85 0.30 18.39 -12.49
CA TYR A 85 0.18 18.88 -11.12
C TYR A 85 1.39 19.76 -10.79
N LYS A 86 1.14 20.88 -10.15
CA LYS A 86 2.18 21.81 -9.68
C LYS A 86 2.00 22.00 -8.17
N PRO A 87 2.95 21.53 -7.36
CA PRO A 87 2.89 21.78 -5.93
C PRO A 87 3.01 23.27 -5.62
N PRO A 88 2.40 23.76 -4.51
CA PRO A 88 2.57 25.14 -4.04
C PRO A 88 4.04 25.43 -3.76
N LYS A 89 4.45 26.68 -4.03
CA LYS A 89 5.83 27.14 -3.83
C LYS A 89 5.82 28.57 -3.30
N ASN A 90 6.82 28.88 -2.45
CA ASN A 90 7.05 30.25 -1.94
C ASN A 90 5.80 30.85 -1.29
N VAL A 91 5.11 30.08 -0.47
CA VAL A 91 3.96 30.52 0.30
C VAL A 91 4.45 31.15 1.61
N PRO A 92 3.88 32.29 2.08
CA PRO A 92 4.23 32.83 3.38
C PRO A 92 4.15 31.76 4.47
N ALA A 93 5.23 31.57 5.21
CA ALA A 93 5.29 30.58 6.25
C ALA A 93 4.50 31.03 7.50
N PRO A 94 3.82 30.11 8.22
CA PRO A 94 3.21 30.43 9.49
C PRO A 94 4.27 30.75 10.54
N GLU A 95 3.87 31.43 11.61
CA GLU A 95 4.76 31.80 12.73
C GLU A 95 5.32 30.53 13.40
N LYS A 96 4.44 29.56 13.69
CA LYS A 96 4.84 28.25 14.25
C LYS A 96 5.05 27.23 13.14
N ARG A 97 6.09 26.43 13.28
CA ARG A 97 6.35 25.31 12.37
C ARG A 97 5.18 24.32 12.40
N PRO A 98 4.67 23.85 11.25
CA PRO A 98 3.71 22.76 11.23
C PRO A 98 4.39 21.47 11.68
N VAL A 99 3.67 20.67 12.47
CA VAL A 99 4.10 19.34 12.90
C VAL A 99 3.43 18.28 12.01
N VAL A 100 4.17 17.23 11.69
CA VAL A 100 3.65 16.04 11.00
C VAL A 100 3.92 14.82 11.89
N ILE A 101 2.88 14.16 12.37
CA ILE A 101 2.99 12.95 13.20
C ILE A 101 2.90 11.72 12.31
N GLY A 102 3.98 10.94 12.26
CA GLY A 102 4.14 9.76 11.43
C GLY A 102 4.82 10.04 10.09
N PHE A 103 5.73 9.15 9.69
CA PHE A 103 6.52 9.28 8.45
C PHE A 103 6.27 8.12 7.47
N GLY A 104 5.03 7.60 7.44
CA GLY A 104 4.50 6.78 6.35
C GLY A 104 4.18 7.63 5.11
N PRO A 105 3.63 7.04 4.03
CA PRO A 105 3.42 7.75 2.75
C PRO A 105 2.60 9.04 2.88
N ALA A 106 1.57 9.06 3.72
CA ALA A 106 0.77 10.28 3.94
C ALA A 106 1.57 11.40 4.58
N GLY A 107 2.26 11.12 5.69
CA GLY A 107 3.08 12.11 6.41
C GLY A 107 4.28 12.57 5.59
N MET A 108 4.94 11.64 4.90
CA MET A 108 6.08 11.92 4.03
C MET A 108 5.72 12.90 2.90
N PHE A 109 4.62 12.64 2.18
CA PHE A 109 4.21 13.51 1.08
C PHE A 109 3.57 14.82 1.58
N ALA A 110 2.89 14.82 2.73
CA ALA A 110 2.47 16.07 3.37
C ALA A 110 3.68 16.94 3.75
N ALA A 111 4.68 16.36 4.41
CA ALA A 111 5.90 17.06 4.78
C ALA A 111 6.67 17.58 3.54
N LEU A 112 6.75 16.80 2.47
CA LEU A 112 7.39 17.22 1.23
C LEU A 112 6.69 18.44 0.61
N ILE A 113 5.36 18.48 0.57
CA ILE A 113 4.59 19.62 0.05
C ILE A 113 4.78 20.85 0.94
N LEU A 114 4.70 20.71 2.26
CA LEU A 114 4.94 21.80 3.21
C LEU A 114 6.36 22.37 3.06
N ALA A 115 7.37 21.50 2.93
CA ALA A 115 8.76 21.91 2.72
C ALA A 115 8.95 22.63 1.37
N MET A 116 8.33 22.16 0.28
CA MET A 116 8.36 22.80 -1.03
C MET A 116 7.66 24.17 -1.02
N ALA A 117 6.65 24.34 -0.18
CA ALA A 117 6.00 25.65 0.04
C ALA A 117 6.85 26.63 0.87
N GLY A 118 7.93 26.16 1.52
CA GLY A 118 8.82 26.96 2.37
C GLY A 118 8.43 26.96 3.86
N TRP A 119 7.55 26.05 4.30
CA TRP A 119 6.99 26.04 5.66
C TRP A 119 7.86 25.33 6.71
N ARG A 120 8.93 24.65 6.31
CA ARG A 120 9.89 23.95 7.20
C ARG A 120 9.23 23.03 8.22
N PRO A 121 8.47 21.97 7.81
CA PRO A 121 7.76 21.10 8.72
C PRO A 121 8.71 20.39 9.69
N LEU A 122 8.22 20.07 10.89
CA LEU A 122 8.85 19.13 11.82
C LEU A 122 8.08 17.81 11.77
N VAL A 123 8.74 16.74 11.33
CA VAL A 123 8.19 15.40 11.31
C VAL A 123 8.62 14.65 12.56
N LEU A 124 7.67 13.98 13.23
CA LEU A 124 7.87 13.15 14.41
C LEU A 124 7.47 11.71 14.06
N GLU A 125 8.45 10.82 14.00
CA GLU A 125 8.24 9.39 13.77
C GLU A 125 8.58 8.60 15.03
N ARG A 126 7.66 7.70 15.45
CA ARG A 126 7.86 6.91 16.68
C ARG A 126 8.97 5.88 16.55
N GLY A 127 9.12 5.30 15.37
CA GLY A 127 10.14 4.28 15.09
C GLY A 127 11.43 4.90 14.59
N GLU A 128 12.29 4.03 14.09
CA GLU A 128 13.63 4.37 13.65
C GLU A 128 13.68 4.74 12.16
N ASP A 129 14.85 5.26 11.75
CA ASP A 129 15.17 5.43 10.34
C ASP A 129 15.19 4.08 9.60
N ALA A 130 15.10 4.13 8.27
CA ALA A 130 14.92 2.95 7.44
C ALA A 130 16.00 1.87 7.64
N GLN A 131 17.26 2.26 7.86
CA GLN A 131 18.35 1.31 8.05
C GLN A 131 18.26 0.60 9.40
N SER A 132 18.17 1.35 10.49
CA SER A 132 18.06 0.82 11.85
C SER A 132 16.80 -0.04 12.02
N ARG A 133 15.69 0.43 11.41
CA ARG A 133 14.44 -0.30 11.37
C ARG A 133 14.57 -1.65 10.63
N HIS A 134 15.27 -1.68 9.49
CA HIS A 134 15.49 -2.91 8.73
C HIS A 134 16.24 -3.96 9.56
N GLU A 135 17.25 -3.55 10.31
CA GLU A 135 18.01 -4.43 11.20
C GLU A 135 17.11 -5.02 12.31
N LYS A 136 16.25 -4.21 12.92
CA LYS A 136 15.30 -4.67 13.94
C LYS A 136 14.24 -5.62 13.39
N VAL A 137 13.69 -5.33 12.21
CA VAL A 137 12.72 -6.20 11.54
C VAL A 137 13.36 -7.53 11.16
N SER A 138 14.58 -7.53 10.64
CA SER A 138 15.33 -8.75 10.34
C SER A 138 15.57 -9.59 11.60
N ARG A 139 15.99 -8.96 12.68
CA ARG A 139 16.15 -9.63 13.99
C ARG A 139 14.84 -10.21 14.50
N PHE A 140 13.73 -9.48 14.38
CA PHE A 140 12.41 -10.00 14.74
C PHE A 140 12.04 -11.25 13.93
N PHE A 141 12.31 -11.26 12.63
CA PHE A 141 12.05 -12.42 11.77
C PHE A 141 12.92 -13.64 12.14
N GLU A 142 14.12 -13.42 12.64
CA GLU A 142 15.06 -14.49 13.01
C GLU A 142 14.83 -15.02 14.43
N THR A 143 14.54 -14.12 15.38
CA THR A 143 14.56 -14.43 16.82
C THR A 143 13.21 -14.33 17.50
N GLY A 144 12.21 -13.69 16.89
CA GLY A 144 10.94 -13.35 17.53
C GLY A 144 11.03 -12.18 18.52
N GLU A 145 12.15 -11.45 18.59
CA GLU A 145 12.27 -10.28 19.47
C GLU A 145 11.62 -9.05 18.84
N LEU A 146 10.42 -8.71 19.27
CA LEU A 146 9.67 -7.55 18.79
C LEU A 146 10.11 -6.26 19.48
N ASP A 147 10.37 -5.18 18.71
CA ASP A 147 10.38 -3.82 19.22
C ASP A 147 9.02 -3.14 18.94
N PRO A 148 8.20 -2.84 19.96
CA PRO A 148 6.87 -2.24 19.74
C PRO A 148 6.91 -0.83 19.13
N ARG A 149 8.05 -0.14 19.17
CA ARG A 149 8.21 1.21 18.63
C ARG A 149 8.73 1.23 17.20
N SER A 150 9.54 0.21 16.81
CA SER A 150 10.18 0.14 15.49
C SER A 150 10.06 -1.28 14.91
N ASN A 151 9.16 -1.50 13.94
CA ASN A 151 8.79 -2.81 13.42
C ASN A 151 8.22 -2.69 11.99
N VAL A 152 7.53 -3.71 11.49
CA VAL A 152 6.90 -3.69 10.14
C VAL A 152 5.82 -2.60 10.00
N GLN A 153 5.20 -2.15 11.08
CA GLN A 153 4.16 -1.12 11.06
C GLN A 153 4.70 0.30 11.28
N PHE A 154 5.68 0.47 12.15
CA PHE A 154 6.21 1.75 12.61
C PHE A 154 7.66 1.95 12.20
N GLY A 155 8.01 3.21 11.91
CA GLY A 155 9.31 3.67 11.45
C GLY A 155 9.26 4.32 10.08
N GLU A 156 10.39 4.79 9.59
CA GLU A 156 10.52 5.52 8.32
C GLU A 156 9.86 4.77 7.15
N GLY A 157 8.98 5.46 6.43
CA GLY A 157 8.21 4.92 5.30
C GLY A 157 6.94 4.15 5.70
N GLY A 158 6.68 3.95 7.02
CA GLY A 158 5.50 3.25 7.53
C GLY A 158 5.41 1.78 7.09
N ALA A 159 4.24 1.15 7.20
CA ALA A 159 4.03 -0.24 6.83
C ALA A 159 4.32 -0.53 5.34
N GLY A 160 4.21 0.48 4.48
CA GLY A 160 4.50 0.34 3.05
C GLY A 160 5.92 -0.09 2.72
N THR A 161 6.91 0.22 3.57
CA THR A 161 8.32 -0.14 3.35
C THR A 161 8.56 -1.65 3.36
N PHE A 162 7.82 -2.41 4.16
CA PHE A 162 7.89 -3.87 4.23
C PHE A 162 6.68 -4.50 3.53
N SER A 163 6.46 -4.12 2.26
CA SER A 163 5.39 -4.65 1.41
C SER A 163 5.91 -4.91 -0.01
N ASP A 164 5.06 -5.35 -0.93
CA ASP A 164 5.40 -5.39 -2.37
C ASP A 164 5.64 -3.99 -2.96
N GLY A 165 5.29 -2.94 -2.25
CA GLY A 165 5.44 -1.58 -2.75
C GLY A 165 4.54 -1.25 -3.94
N LYS A 166 3.33 -1.81 -3.99
CA LYS A 166 2.35 -1.50 -5.04
C LYS A 166 1.96 -0.04 -5.03
N LEU A 167 2.02 0.57 -6.21
CA LEU A 167 1.68 1.98 -6.43
C LEU A 167 0.38 2.15 -7.23
N ASN A 168 -0.30 1.06 -7.57
CA ASN A 168 -1.61 1.15 -8.21
C ASN A 168 -2.70 1.52 -7.18
N THR A 169 -3.65 2.31 -7.62
CA THR A 169 -4.77 2.78 -6.81
C THR A 169 -6.06 2.83 -7.63
N GLY A 170 -7.21 2.69 -6.98
CA GLY A 170 -8.51 2.92 -7.60
C GLY A 170 -8.92 4.40 -7.69
N VAL A 171 -8.13 5.30 -7.12
CA VAL A 171 -8.38 6.74 -7.15
C VAL A 171 -7.87 7.32 -8.46
N ASN A 172 -8.64 8.22 -9.08
CA ASN A 172 -8.19 9.01 -10.23
C ASN A 172 -7.90 10.44 -9.76
N ASP A 173 -6.63 10.75 -9.54
CA ASP A 173 -6.18 12.03 -9.02
C ASP A 173 -5.01 12.57 -9.85
N PRO A 174 -5.00 13.87 -10.23
CA PRO A 174 -3.93 14.48 -11.02
C PRO A 174 -2.56 14.52 -10.32
N ARG A 175 -2.49 14.27 -9.01
CA ARG A 175 -1.25 14.21 -8.23
C ARG A 175 -0.49 12.89 -8.42
N ILE A 176 -1.17 11.82 -8.84
CA ILE A 176 -0.57 10.46 -8.98
C ILE A 176 0.68 10.47 -9.88
N PRO A 177 0.68 11.05 -11.09
CA PRO A 177 1.89 11.09 -11.92
C PRO A 177 3.06 11.81 -11.23
N TRP A 178 2.77 12.87 -10.48
CA TRP A 178 3.79 13.60 -9.75
C TRP A 178 4.37 12.77 -8.60
N VAL A 179 3.55 12.03 -7.87
CA VAL A 179 4.01 11.10 -6.82
C VAL A 179 4.95 10.06 -7.42
N LEU A 180 4.58 9.41 -8.53
CA LEU A 180 5.45 8.46 -9.24
C LEU A 180 6.79 9.10 -9.65
N GLU A 181 6.76 10.34 -10.16
CA GLU A 181 7.98 11.08 -10.48
C GLU A 181 8.87 11.33 -9.25
N GLN A 182 8.27 11.59 -8.06
CA GLN A 182 9.07 11.74 -6.84
C GLN A 182 9.73 10.41 -6.43
N PHE A 183 9.02 9.28 -6.56
CA PHE A 183 9.61 7.96 -6.32
C PHE A 183 10.79 7.69 -7.26
N VAL A 184 10.66 7.97 -8.56
CA VAL A 184 11.76 7.81 -9.53
C VAL A 184 12.94 8.73 -9.19
N LYS A 185 12.69 10.01 -8.87
CA LYS A 185 13.74 10.94 -8.43
C LYS A 185 14.43 10.50 -7.14
N ALA A 186 13.75 9.71 -6.33
CA ALA A 186 14.27 9.15 -5.09
C ALA A 186 14.96 7.78 -5.28
N GLY A 187 15.01 7.23 -6.50
CA GLY A 187 15.75 6.01 -6.82
C GLY A 187 14.90 4.81 -7.22
N ALA A 188 13.57 4.95 -7.33
CA ALA A 188 12.75 3.90 -7.91
C ALA A 188 12.99 3.76 -9.42
N ARG A 189 12.69 2.58 -9.97
CA ARG A 189 12.85 2.30 -11.41
C ARG A 189 11.90 3.17 -12.23
N GLU A 190 12.33 3.57 -13.43
CA GLU A 190 11.53 4.41 -14.33
C GLU A 190 10.27 3.72 -14.86
N ASP A 191 10.21 2.39 -14.85
CA ASP A 191 9.07 1.64 -15.36
C ASP A 191 7.79 1.87 -14.53
N ILE A 192 7.89 2.25 -13.26
CA ILE A 192 6.71 2.64 -12.46
C ILE A 192 5.93 3.82 -13.05
N LEU A 193 6.54 4.64 -13.91
CA LEU A 193 5.87 5.77 -14.55
C LEU A 193 4.86 5.34 -15.62
N TYR A 194 4.98 4.12 -16.14
CA TYR A 194 4.14 3.66 -17.24
C TYR A 194 3.56 2.25 -17.06
N ASP A 195 4.02 1.47 -16.12
CA ASP A 195 3.42 0.16 -15.86
C ASP A 195 2.00 0.30 -15.32
N ALA A 196 1.10 -0.53 -15.83
CA ALA A 196 -0.30 -0.55 -15.39
C ALA A 196 -0.45 -1.03 -13.94
N LYS A 197 0.51 -1.81 -13.46
CA LYS A 197 0.60 -2.32 -12.09
C LYS A 197 2.00 -2.03 -11.52
N PRO A 198 2.32 -0.73 -11.28
CA PRO A 198 3.64 -0.35 -10.83
C PRO A 198 3.91 -0.84 -9.40
N HIS A 199 5.12 -1.32 -9.16
CA HIS A 199 5.61 -1.70 -7.84
C HIS A 199 7.07 -1.30 -7.67
N VAL A 200 7.52 -1.20 -6.43
CA VAL A 200 8.90 -0.76 -6.12
C VAL A 200 9.72 -1.89 -5.53
N GLY A 201 9.13 -2.70 -4.65
CA GLY A 201 9.83 -3.72 -3.87
C GLY A 201 10.39 -3.18 -2.55
N THR A 202 10.40 -4.03 -1.53
CA THR A 202 10.85 -3.68 -0.18
C THR A 202 12.30 -3.17 -0.15
N ASP A 203 13.20 -3.81 -0.88
CA ASP A 203 14.62 -3.49 -0.98
C ASP A 203 14.88 -2.07 -1.54
N VAL A 204 14.17 -1.71 -2.60
CA VAL A 204 14.29 -0.39 -3.23
C VAL A 204 13.59 0.70 -2.42
N LEU A 205 12.47 0.37 -1.74
CA LEU A 205 11.74 1.32 -0.91
C LEU A 205 12.59 1.89 0.23
N LEU A 206 13.50 1.10 0.82
CA LEU A 206 14.44 1.59 1.85
C LEU A 206 15.23 2.81 1.35
N THR A 207 15.79 2.73 0.15
CA THR A 207 16.54 3.85 -0.47
C THR A 207 15.62 5.01 -0.84
N VAL A 208 14.44 4.72 -1.38
CA VAL A 208 13.48 5.75 -1.81
C VAL A 208 13.02 6.61 -0.64
N VAL A 209 12.64 6.01 0.50
CA VAL A 209 12.16 6.77 1.66
C VAL A 209 13.27 7.64 2.26
N GLN A 210 14.51 7.13 2.35
CA GLN A 210 15.68 7.89 2.79
C GLN A 210 15.93 9.12 1.90
N ASN A 211 15.87 8.95 0.57
CA ASN A 211 16.11 10.03 -0.37
C ASN A 211 15.00 11.09 -0.33
N ILE A 212 13.73 10.70 -0.12
CA ILE A 212 12.65 11.66 0.11
C ILE A 212 12.86 12.43 1.42
N ARG A 213 13.29 11.77 2.51
CA ARG A 213 13.69 12.42 3.76
C ARG A 213 14.77 13.48 3.52
N GLN A 214 15.86 13.11 2.85
CA GLN A 214 16.94 14.03 2.54
C GLN A 214 16.44 15.23 1.72
N ARG A 215 15.48 15.00 0.82
CA ARG A 215 14.86 16.07 0.07
C ARG A 215 14.07 17.03 0.96
N ILE A 216 13.28 16.52 1.91
CA ILE A 216 12.55 17.33 2.90
C ILE A 216 13.52 18.19 3.73
N ILE A 217 14.61 17.57 4.23
CA ILE A 217 15.65 18.26 5.02
C ILE A 217 16.34 19.34 4.19
N SER A 218 16.70 19.05 2.93
CA SER A 218 17.32 20.03 2.03
C SER A 218 16.43 21.25 1.73
N LEU A 219 15.14 21.14 1.92
CA LEU A 219 14.13 22.19 1.79
C LEU A 219 13.84 22.92 3.12
N GLY A 220 14.59 22.60 4.18
CA GLY A 220 14.48 23.22 5.51
C GLY A 220 13.50 22.56 6.46
N GLY A 221 12.94 21.38 6.12
CA GLY A 221 12.22 20.52 7.04
C GLY A 221 13.16 19.82 8.01
N ASP A 222 12.59 19.15 9.00
CA ASP A 222 13.30 18.35 9.99
C ASP A 222 12.55 17.04 10.27
N VAL A 223 13.26 15.96 10.54
CA VAL A 223 12.69 14.64 10.84
C VAL A 223 13.36 14.07 12.09
N ARG A 224 12.55 13.82 13.13
CA ARG A 224 12.97 13.20 14.37
C ARG A 224 12.41 11.79 14.47
N PHE A 225 13.29 10.83 14.55
CA PHE A 225 12.98 9.42 14.83
C PHE A 225 12.94 9.15 16.34
N ASN A 226 12.45 7.97 16.72
CA ASN A 226 12.26 7.58 18.13
C ASN A 226 11.46 8.61 18.94
N THR A 227 10.59 9.37 18.26
CA THR A 227 9.82 10.47 18.86
C THR A 227 8.32 10.17 18.72
N GLN A 228 7.80 9.44 19.70
CA GLN A 228 6.38 9.09 19.76
C GLN A 228 5.58 10.24 20.38
N VAL A 229 4.55 10.71 19.70
CA VAL A 229 3.58 11.64 20.27
C VAL A 229 2.53 10.86 21.05
N THR A 230 2.32 11.23 22.30
CA THR A 230 1.41 10.56 23.24
C THR A 230 0.24 11.42 23.68
N ASP A 231 0.32 12.76 23.50
CA ASP A 231 -0.77 13.67 23.86
C ASP A 231 -0.81 14.93 23.01
N LEU A 232 -1.95 15.65 23.07
CA LEU A 232 -2.22 16.93 22.43
C LEU A 232 -2.61 17.96 23.49
N LEU A 233 -1.93 19.08 23.54
CA LEU A 233 -2.35 20.21 24.37
C LEU A 233 -3.29 21.11 23.60
N THR A 234 -4.43 21.42 24.19
CA THR A 234 -5.52 22.17 23.56
C THR A 234 -5.97 23.32 24.45
N GLU A 235 -6.39 24.41 23.84
CA GLU A 235 -7.00 25.57 24.50
C GLU A 235 -8.08 26.14 23.58
N ASP A 236 -9.25 26.42 24.11
CA ASP A 236 -10.39 26.97 23.36
C ASP A 236 -10.75 26.20 22.05
N GLY A 237 -10.66 24.87 22.10
CA GLY A 237 -10.96 24.00 20.96
C GLY A 237 -9.90 24.07 19.83
N ALA A 238 -8.70 24.57 20.12
CA ALA A 238 -7.59 24.64 19.19
C ALA A 238 -6.34 23.93 19.71
N LEU A 239 -5.57 23.34 18.82
CA LEU A 239 -4.27 22.74 19.11
C LEU A 239 -3.25 23.82 19.49
N LYS A 240 -2.47 23.59 20.55
CA LYS A 240 -1.41 24.46 21.04
C LYS A 240 -0.03 23.85 21.00
N ALA A 241 0.05 22.56 21.30
CA ALA A 241 1.28 21.77 21.24
C ALA A 241 0.98 20.27 21.10
N VAL A 242 1.96 19.50 20.70
CA VAL A 242 1.98 18.04 20.84
C VAL A 242 2.94 17.65 21.95
N VAL A 243 2.66 16.55 22.65
CA VAL A 243 3.50 16.06 23.75
C VAL A 243 4.10 14.73 23.34
N THR A 244 5.40 14.57 23.54
CA THR A 244 6.12 13.34 23.23
C THR A 244 6.16 12.38 24.42
N ALA A 245 6.55 11.13 24.22
CA ALA A 245 6.60 10.10 25.25
C ALA A 245 7.61 10.41 26.38
N ASP A 246 8.64 11.22 26.11
CA ASP A 246 9.61 11.72 27.09
C ASP A 246 9.19 13.03 27.76
N GLY A 247 7.98 13.52 27.47
CA GLY A 247 7.39 14.70 28.09
C GLY A 247 7.75 16.03 27.43
N GLU A 248 8.44 16.03 26.28
CA GLU A 248 8.70 17.27 25.54
C GLU A 248 7.38 17.84 24.99
N GLU A 249 7.12 19.11 25.28
CA GLU A 249 6.03 19.88 24.68
C GLU A 249 6.54 20.62 23.44
N ILE A 250 6.02 20.30 22.26
CA ILE A 250 6.40 20.93 21.00
C ILE A 250 5.27 21.87 20.56
N PRO A 251 5.44 23.19 20.69
CA PRO A 251 4.41 24.15 20.33
C PRO A 251 4.07 24.10 18.84
N CYS A 252 2.79 23.94 18.51
CA CYS A 252 2.29 24.01 17.14
C CYS A 252 0.80 24.39 17.13
N ASP A 253 0.36 25.04 16.06
CA ASP A 253 -1.04 25.37 15.81
C ASP A 253 -1.60 24.65 14.57
N ARG A 254 -0.74 23.88 13.89
CA ARG A 254 -1.08 23.06 12.73
C ARG A 254 -0.33 21.73 12.81
N CYS A 255 -1.10 20.65 12.82
CA CYS A 255 -0.56 19.31 12.91
C CYS A 255 -1.22 18.36 11.90
N VAL A 256 -0.43 17.74 11.04
CA VAL A 256 -0.86 16.63 10.19
C VAL A 256 -0.76 15.33 11.00
N LEU A 257 -1.88 14.63 11.17
CA LEU A 257 -1.94 13.37 11.91
C LEU A 257 -1.97 12.19 10.93
N ALA A 258 -0.78 11.61 10.66
CA ALA A 258 -0.56 10.56 9.66
C ALA A 258 -0.05 9.24 10.27
N ILE A 259 -0.72 8.78 11.31
CA ILE A 259 -0.27 7.74 12.26
C ILE A 259 -0.30 6.29 11.73
N GLY A 260 -0.93 6.03 10.56
CA GLY A 260 -1.18 4.68 10.08
C GLY A 260 -2.26 3.93 10.88
N HIS A 261 -2.70 2.77 10.37
CA HIS A 261 -3.83 2.03 10.96
C HIS A 261 -3.47 1.25 12.24
N SER A 262 -2.19 1.10 12.57
CA SER A 262 -1.72 0.29 13.71
C SER A 262 -1.45 1.08 14.99
N ALA A 263 -1.60 2.42 14.98
CA ALA A 263 -1.34 3.29 16.13
C ALA A 263 -2.54 3.31 17.11
N ARG A 264 -2.82 2.16 17.70
CA ARG A 264 -3.99 1.93 18.58
C ARG A 264 -3.95 2.76 19.86
N ASP A 265 -2.77 2.99 20.41
CA ASP A 265 -2.51 3.91 21.51
C ASP A 265 -2.97 5.34 21.17
N THR A 266 -2.66 5.81 19.96
CA THR A 266 -3.10 7.12 19.49
C THR A 266 -4.63 7.17 19.29
N PHE A 267 -5.26 6.12 18.80
CA PHE A 267 -6.74 6.09 18.73
C PHE A 267 -7.37 6.20 20.12
N ARG A 268 -6.83 5.51 21.13
CA ARG A 268 -7.30 5.62 22.53
C ARG A 268 -7.08 7.04 23.08
N MET A 269 -5.95 7.66 22.78
CA MET A 269 -5.68 9.05 23.19
C MET A 269 -6.69 10.02 22.54
N LEU A 270 -6.98 9.87 21.24
CA LEU A 270 -7.94 10.71 20.53
C LEU A 270 -9.37 10.54 21.09
N GLU A 271 -9.78 9.30 21.39
CA GLU A 271 -11.07 9.02 22.02
C GLU A 271 -11.18 9.67 23.40
N ALA A 272 -10.14 9.53 24.22
CA ALA A 272 -10.08 10.16 25.57
C ALA A 272 -10.12 11.71 25.49
N LYS A 273 -9.62 12.30 24.41
CA LYS A 273 -9.68 13.75 24.12
C LYS A 273 -11.02 14.18 23.52
N GLY A 274 -11.93 13.25 23.27
CA GLY A 274 -13.21 13.58 22.63
C GLY A 274 -13.10 14.00 21.16
N ILE A 275 -12.02 13.62 20.47
CA ILE A 275 -11.90 13.85 19.02
C ILE A 275 -12.89 12.93 18.31
N PRO A 276 -13.80 13.48 17.48
CA PRO A 276 -14.82 12.68 16.84
C PRO A 276 -14.24 11.62 15.90
N MET A 277 -14.62 10.38 16.15
CA MET A 277 -14.27 9.20 15.35
C MET A 277 -15.50 8.31 15.19
N GLU A 278 -15.50 7.48 14.16
CA GLU A 278 -16.55 6.48 13.94
C GLU A 278 -15.94 5.09 13.65
N PRO A 279 -16.62 4.00 14.02
CA PRO A 279 -16.22 2.67 13.62
C PRO A 279 -16.34 2.54 12.10
N LYS A 280 -15.41 1.82 11.47
CA LYS A 280 -15.34 1.69 10.01
C LYS A 280 -15.26 0.22 9.62
N ALA A 281 -16.00 -0.16 8.59
CA ALA A 281 -15.86 -1.46 7.94
C ALA A 281 -14.41 -1.73 7.49
N PHE A 282 -13.97 -2.97 7.66
CA PHE A 282 -12.66 -3.44 7.22
C PHE A 282 -12.72 -4.92 6.81
N ALA A 283 -11.62 -5.60 6.68
CA ALA A 283 -11.62 -7.02 6.34
C ALA A 283 -10.50 -7.75 7.10
N MET A 284 -10.75 -9.00 7.45
CA MET A 284 -9.81 -9.88 8.15
C MET A 284 -9.83 -11.28 7.55
N GLY A 285 -8.78 -12.05 7.79
CA GLY A 285 -8.70 -13.44 7.34
C GLY A 285 -7.32 -14.03 7.54
N ALA A 286 -6.80 -14.68 6.51
CA ALA A 286 -5.50 -15.31 6.51
C ALA A 286 -4.72 -14.96 5.23
N ARG A 287 -3.40 -15.14 5.25
CA ARG A 287 -2.54 -15.08 4.08
C ARG A 287 -2.51 -16.46 3.41
N ILE A 288 -2.81 -16.53 2.12
CA ILE A 288 -2.73 -17.77 1.33
C ILE A 288 -1.45 -17.76 0.50
N GLU A 289 -0.69 -18.86 0.52
CA GLU A 289 0.51 -19.09 -0.29
C GLU A 289 0.29 -20.24 -1.28
N GLN A 290 0.73 -20.06 -2.51
CA GLN A 290 0.82 -21.08 -3.56
C GLN A 290 2.16 -20.96 -4.29
N LYS A 291 2.57 -21.99 -5.03
CA LYS A 291 3.72 -21.86 -5.93
C LYS A 291 3.46 -20.79 -6.99
N GLN A 292 4.42 -19.86 -7.19
CA GLN A 292 4.32 -18.82 -8.22
C GLN A 292 4.15 -19.42 -9.62
N SER A 293 4.82 -20.54 -9.91
CA SER A 293 4.71 -21.24 -11.19
C SER A 293 3.28 -21.76 -11.48
N THR A 294 2.55 -22.19 -10.45
CA THR A 294 1.12 -22.57 -10.59
C THR A 294 0.29 -21.38 -11.00
N ILE A 295 0.50 -20.22 -10.38
CA ILE A 295 -0.20 -18.98 -10.68
C ILE A 295 0.15 -18.46 -12.08
N ASP A 296 1.44 -18.49 -12.47
CA ASP A 296 1.90 -18.10 -13.81
C ASP A 296 1.22 -18.93 -14.89
N LYS A 297 1.22 -20.25 -14.73
CA LYS A 297 0.55 -21.17 -15.66
C LYS A 297 -0.96 -20.94 -15.72
N ALA A 298 -1.59 -20.74 -14.58
CA ALA A 298 -3.03 -20.46 -14.53
C ALA A 298 -3.38 -19.12 -15.18
N GLN A 299 -2.54 -18.09 -15.02
CA GLN A 299 -2.80 -16.74 -15.51
C GLN A 299 -2.42 -16.57 -16.98
N TYR A 300 -1.32 -17.14 -17.44
CA TYR A 300 -0.80 -16.99 -18.79
C TYR A 300 -1.12 -18.16 -19.72
N GLY A 301 -1.41 -19.34 -19.18
CA GLY A 301 -1.60 -20.58 -19.95
C GLY A 301 -0.30 -21.15 -20.54
N MET A 302 0.84 -20.59 -20.17
CA MET A 302 2.18 -20.97 -20.62
C MET A 302 3.23 -20.48 -19.64
N GLU A 303 4.39 -21.11 -19.66
CA GLU A 303 5.60 -20.59 -19.03
C GLU A 303 6.34 -19.71 -20.06
N ASN A 304 6.66 -18.48 -19.70
CA ASN A 304 7.40 -17.56 -20.57
C ASN A 304 8.20 -16.56 -19.74
N ALA A 305 9.52 -16.68 -19.81
CA ALA A 305 10.46 -15.82 -19.07
C ALA A 305 10.42 -14.33 -19.48
N ALA A 306 9.80 -13.98 -20.61
CA ALA A 306 9.59 -12.59 -21.00
C ALA A 306 8.36 -11.93 -20.34
N LEU A 307 7.55 -12.71 -19.61
CA LEU A 307 6.42 -12.20 -18.84
C LEU A 307 6.84 -11.99 -17.38
N PRO A 308 6.31 -10.93 -16.72
CA PRO A 308 6.53 -10.77 -15.29
C PRO A 308 5.82 -11.87 -14.49
N PRO A 309 6.26 -12.17 -13.25
CA PRO A 309 5.50 -13.06 -12.37
C PRO A 309 4.04 -12.62 -12.29
N ALA A 310 3.12 -13.58 -12.49
CA ALA A 310 1.71 -13.30 -12.60
C ALA A 310 1.12 -12.85 -11.27
N ASP A 311 0.23 -11.88 -11.34
CA ASP A 311 -0.58 -11.45 -10.22
C ASP A 311 -2.07 -11.77 -10.46
N TYR A 312 -2.85 -11.74 -9.40
CA TYR A 312 -4.29 -11.91 -9.47
C TYR A 312 -5.04 -10.98 -8.52
N LYS A 313 -6.31 -10.76 -8.84
CA LYS A 313 -7.28 -10.12 -7.96
C LYS A 313 -8.59 -10.89 -8.10
N LEU A 314 -8.99 -11.56 -7.04
CA LEU A 314 -10.17 -12.42 -7.00
C LEU A 314 -11.16 -11.87 -5.97
N ALA A 315 -12.44 -12.05 -6.21
CA ALA A 315 -13.49 -11.73 -5.28
C ALA A 315 -14.69 -12.66 -5.49
N GLU A 316 -15.36 -12.97 -4.39
CA GLU A 316 -16.62 -13.70 -4.36
C GLU A 316 -17.59 -12.99 -3.43
N HIS A 317 -18.84 -12.86 -3.89
CA HIS A 317 -19.92 -12.28 -3.10
C HIS A 317 -20.74 -13.41 -2.49
N LEU A 318 -20.73 -13.50 -1.17
CA LEU A 318 -21.48 -14.48 -0.40
C LEU A 318 -22.59 -13.81 0.39
N GLU A 319 -23.54 -14.59 0.87
CA GLU A 319 -24.63 -14.09 1.69
C GLU A 319 -24.12 -13.49 3.02
N ASP A 320 -23.13 -14.14 3.63
CA ASP A 320 -22.50 -13.73 4.90
C ASP A 320 -21.38 -12.66 4.76
N GLY A 321 -21.15 -12.13 3.57
CA GLY A 321 -20.12 -11.10 3.32
C GLY A 321 -19.27 -11.37 2.08
N ASN A 322 -18.47 -10.38 1.69
CA ASN A 322 -17.58 -10.50 0.55
C ASN A 322 -16.27 -11.15 0.96
N VAL A 323 -15.81 -12.12 0.16
CA VAL A 323 -14.46 -12.69 0.29
C VAL A 323 -13.63 -12.27 -0.91
N PHE A 324 -12.44 -11.76 -0.66
CA PHE A 324 -11.60 -11.24 -1.73
C PHE A 324 -10.11 -11.38 -1.41
N THR A 325 -9.30 -11.38 -2.47
CA THR A 325 -7.84 -11.32 -2.33
C THR A 325 -7.37 -9.88 -2.27
N PHE A 326 -6.45 -9.61 -1.35
CA PHE A 326 -5.88 -8.29 -1.14
C PHE A 326 -4.35 -8.38 -1.05
N CYS A 327 -3.67 -7.30 -1.44
CA CYS A 327 -2.21 -7.19 -1.39
C CYS A 327 -1.48 -8.48 -1.85
N MET A 328 -1.87 -9.01 -3.03
CA MET A 328 -1.20 -10.17 -3.62
C MET A 328 0.25 -9.82 -3.97
N CYS A 329 1.18 -10.62 -3.51
CA CYS A 329 2.63 -10.45 -3.64
C CYS A 329 3.20 -11.59 -4.52
N PRO A 330 3.41 -11.34 -5.82
CA PRO A 330 4.06 -12.30 -6.71
C PRO A 330 5.51 -12.54 -6.28
N GLY A 331 5.98 -13.78 -6.35
CA GLY A 331 7.34 -14.14 -5.96
C GLY A 331 7.72 -13.56 -4.60
N GLY A 332 6.80 -13.65 -3.62
CA GLY A 332 6.89 -12.93 -2.37
C GLY A 332 6.91 -13.83 -1.13
N TYR A 333 6.86 -13.19 0.02
CA TYR A 333 7.02 -13.81 1.32
C TYR A 333 5.89 -13.36 2.25
N VAL A 334 5.39 -14.27 3.08
CA VAL A 334 4.54 -13.92 4.23
C VAL A 334 5.45 -13.48 5.37
N VAL A 335 5.09 -12.39 6.04
CA VAL A 335 5.94 -11.77 7.06
C VAL A 335 5.18 -11.51 8.35
N ALA A 336 5.90 -11.54 9.47
CA ALA A 336 5.39 -11.17 10.78
C ALA A 336 5.26 -9.64 10.87
N ALA A 337 4.02 -9.16 11.04
CA ALA A 337 3.69 -7.74 11.04
C ALA A 337 3.16 -7.24 12.40
N ALA A 338 3.49 -7.96 13.48
CA ALA A 338 3.19 -7.55 14.86
C ALA A 338 3.80 -6.17 15.18
N SER A 339 3.09 -5.40 16.00
CA SER A 339 3.55 -4.11 16.53
C SER A 339 3.19 -3.92 18.01
N GLN A 340 2.58 -4.93 18.61
CA GLN A 340 2.24 -4.99 20.03
C GLN A 340 2.73 -6.32 20.60
N GLU A 341 3.22 -6.30 21.82
CA GLU A 341 3.64 -7.51 22.52
C GLU A 341 2.46 -8.46 22.72
N GLY A 342 2.72 -9.75 22.54
CA GLY A 342 1.71 -10.79 22.73
C GLY A 342 0.62 -10.82 21.66
N GLY A 343 0.89 -10.33 20.45
CA GLY A 343 -0.03 -10.40 19.31
C GLY A 343 0.66 -10.86 18.04
N VAL A 344 0.10 -11.86 17.34
CA VAL A 344 0.56 -12.33 16.03
C VAL A 344 -0.24 -11.64 14.92
N VAL A 345 0.46 -11.13 13.92
CA VAL A 345 -0.13 -10.51 12.72
C VAL A 345 0.66 -10.94 11.50
N THR A 346 -0.04 -11.36 10.44
CA THR A 346 0.58 -11.68 9.16
C THR A 346 0.40 -10.55 8.15
N ASN A 347 1.35 -10.41 7.24
CA ASN A 347 1.27 -9.56 6.06
C ASN A 347 2.12 -10.18 4.94
N GLY A 348 2.21 -9.57 3.77
CA GLY A 348 3.04 -10.03 2.67
C GLY A 348 3.94 -8.94 2.12
N MET A 349 5.10 -9.35 1.63
CA MET A 349 6.03 -8.49 0.93
C MET A 349 6.63 -9.19 -0.30
N SER A 350 7.23 -8.40 -1.22
CA SER A 350 8.09 -8.89 -2.29
C SER A 350 9.29 -7.95 -2.46
N TYR A 351 10.38 -8.52 -2.94
CA TYR A 351 11.50 -7.74 -3.48
C TYR A 351 11.17 -7.18 -4.86
N ALA A 352 11.99 -6.27 -5.37
CA ALA A 352 11.75 -5.63 -6.67
C ALA A 352 11.77 -6.60 -7.85
N ASP A 353 12.55 -7.67 -7.77
CA ASP A 353 12.65 -8.73 -8.78
C ASP A 353 11.53 -9.77 -8.73
N ARG A 354 10.86 -9.95 -7.56
CA ARG A 354 9.79 -10.93 -7.39
C ARG A 354 10.20 -12.37 -7.70
N GLU A 355 11.42 -12.76 -7.32
CA GLU A 355 12.02 -14.07 -7.62
C GLU A 355 11.72 -15.14 -6.55
N GLY A 356 10.90 -14.85 -5.56
CA GLY A 356 10.48 -15.84 -4.56
C GLY A 356 9.69 -16.99 -5.19
N GLU A 357 9.83 -18.18 -4.59
CA GLU A 357 9.21 -19.41 -5.09
C GLU A 357 7.67 -19.37 -4.98
N ASN A 358 7.14 -18.70 -3.97
CA ASN A 358 5.72 -18.62 -3.70
C ASN A 358 5.10 -17.30 -4.16
N ALA A 359 3.84 -17.37 -4.59
CA ALA A 359 2.91 -16.26 -4.63
C ALA A 359 2.14 -16.22 -3.33
N ASN A 360 1.84 -15.06 -2.78
CA ASN A 360 0.94 -14.98 -1.63
C ASN A 360 -0.05 -13.81 -1.74
N ALA A 361 -1.20 -13.94 -1.09
CA ALA A 361 -2.20 -12.89 -0.99
C ALA A 361 -2.96 -13.00 0.34
N ALA A 362 -3.45 -11.88 0.87
CA ALA A 362 -4.47 -11.93 1.89
C ALA A 362 -5.78 -12.47 1.29
N LEU A 363 -6.37 -13.47 1.92
CA LEU A 363 -7.74 -13.96 1.68
C LEU A 363 -8.60 -13.40 2.80
N LEU A 364 -9.36 -12.36 2.50
CA LEU A 364 -10.05 -11.55 3.48
C LEU A 364 -11.56 -11.65 3.35
N VAL A 365 -12.23 -11.60 4.49
CA VAL A 365 -13.68 -11.50 4.64
C VAL A 365 -14.03 -10.09 5.11
N SER A 366 -14.96 -9.42 4.42
CA SER A 366 -15.44 -8.11 4.86
C SER A 366 -16.22 -8.22 6.16
N VAL A 367 -15.96 -7.27 7.07
CA VAL A 367 -16.66 -7.13 8.34
C VAL A 367 -17.14 -5.70 8.51
N GLU A 368 -18.40 -5.58 8.94
CA GLU A 368 -19.08 -4.30 9.15
C GLU A 368 -19.14 -3.99 10.64
N PRO A 369 -19.34 -2.72 11.05
CA PRO A 369 -19.42 -2.35 12.46
C PRO A 369 -20.43 -3.16 13.30
N GLN A 370 -21.54 -3.60 12.71
CA GLN A 370 -22.53 -4.47 13.37
C GLN A 370 -22.05 -5.91 13.62
N ASP A 371 -20.95 -6.33 12.99
CA ASP A 371 -20.33 -7.63 13.20
C ASP A 371 -19.36 -7.64 14.39
N PHE A 372 -18.97 -6.46 14.89
CA PHE A 372 -17.97 -6.36 15.94
C PHE A 372 -18.55 -6.88 17.26
N PRO A 373 -17.80 -7.75 17.99
CA PRO A 373 -18.26 -8.24 19.29
C PRO A 373 -18.16 -7.19 20.40
N TYR A 374 -17.54 -6.05 20.12
CA TYR A 374 -17.34 -4.94 21.05
C TYR A 374 -18.07 -3.69 20.56
N GLU A 375 -18.77 -3.03 21.45
CA GLU A 375 -19.44 -1.76 21.17
C GLU A 375 -18.46 -0.57 21.18
N GLY A 376 -18.90 0.57 20.64
CA GLY A 376 -18.15 1.83 20.61
C GLY A 376 -17.22 1.99 19.43
N THR A 377 -16.56 3.14 19.39
CA THR A 377 -15.71 3.58 18.28
C THR A 377 -14.55 2.64 18.02
N LEU A 378 -13.98 2.08 19.08
CA LEU A 378 -12.80 1.20 19.02
C LEU A 378 -13.18 -0.29 18.98
N GLY A 379 -14.45 -0.67 18.78
CA GLY A 379 -14.90 -2.06 18.77
C GLY A 379 -14.13 -2.94 17.79
N GLY A 380 -13.86 -2.44 16.58
CA GLY A 380 -13.03 -3.14 15.58
C GLY A 380 -11.56 -3.27 15.99
N VAL A 381 -11.00 -2.28 16.69
CA VAL A 381 -9.63 -2.35 17.24
C VAL A 381 -9.52 -3.45 18.28
N LEU A 382 -10.48 -3.51 19.22
CA LEU A 382 -10.50 -4.52 20.28
C LEU A 382 -10.66 -5.93 19.69
N TRP A 383 -11.46 -6.09 18.67
CA TRP A 383 -11.62 -7.38 18.00
C TRP A 383 -10.35 -7.86 17.29
N GLN A 384 -9.65 -6.95 16.60
CA GLN A 384 -8.34 -7.27 16.04
C GLN A 384 -7.35 -7.72 17.13
N GLU A 385 -7.26 -6.99 18.24
CA GLU A 385 -6.37 -7.31 19.38
C GLU A 385 -6.69 -8.65 20.02
N GLU A 386 -7.96 -9.01 20.12
CA GLU A 386 -8.40 -10.32 20.64
C GLU A 386 -7.89 -11.46 19.76
N ILE A 387 -8.10 -11.37 18.44
CA ILE A 387 -7.69 -12.41 17.49
C ILE A 387 -6.16 -12.53 17.46
N GLU A 388 -5.45 -11.41 17.43
CA GLU A 388 -3.99 -11.36 17.42
C GLU A 388 -3.38 -11.98 18.69
N ARG A 389 -3.97 -11.69 19.86
CA ARG A 389 -3.57 -12.26 21.15
C ARG A 389 -3.87 -13.75 21.21
N LYS A 390 -5.05 -14.18 20.79
CA LYS A 390 -5.44 -15.60 20.74
C LYS A 390 -4.47 -16.43 19.91
N ALA A 391 -3.99 -15.87 18.78
CA ALA A 391 -2.97 -16.51 17.96
C ALA A 391 -1.64 -16.65 18.70
N TYR A 392 -1.22 -15.61 19.44
CA TYR A 392 0.01 -15.66 20.24
C TYR A 392 -0.10 -16.65 21.42
N GLU A 393 -1.23 -16.69 22.12
CA GLU A 393 -1.48 -17.62 23.22
C GLU A 393 -1.47 -19.08 22.75
N LEU A 394 -2.03 -19.35 21.55
CA LEU A 394 -2.03 -20.69 20.96
C LEU A 394 -0.61 -21.18 20.62
N THR A 395 0.23 -20.30 20.07
CA THR A 395 1.58 -20.66 19.61
C THR A 395 2.65 -20.52 20.68
N GLY A 396 2.38 -19.76 21.75
CA GLY A 396 3.35 -19.41 22.78
C GLY A 396 4.52 -18.55 22.28
N SER A 397 4.42 -18.00 21.10
CA SER A 397 5.47 -17.23 20.41
C SER A 397 4.91 -16.35 19.30
N TYR A 398 5.78 -15.69 18.51
CA TYR A 398 5.40 -15.01 17.27
C TYR A 398 5.34 -15.94 16.04
N GLY A 399 5.42 -17.25 16.23
CA GLY A 399 5.06 -18.21 15.19
C GLY A 399 3.58 -18.06 14.81
N ALA A 400 3.23 -18.15 13.53
CA ALA A 400 1.85 -17.95 13.10
C ALA A 400 1.09 -19.28 12.98
N PRO A 401 -0.18 -19.34 13.42
CA PRO A 401 -1.08 -20.44 13.10
C PRO A 401 -1.17 -20.68 11.59
N ALA A 402 -1.02 -21.94 11.15
CA ALA A 402 -1.08 -22.29 9.74
C ALA A 402 -1.82 -23.61 9.49
N GLN A 403 -2.46 -23.70 8.33
CA GLN A 403 -3.21 -24.85 7.89
C GLN A 403 -3.09 -25.01 6.37
N LYS A 404 -2.94 -26.23 5.87
CA LYS A 404 -3.02 -26.49 4.43
C LYS A 404 -4.44 -26.21 3.93
N VAL A 405 -4.55 -25.72 2.69
CA VAL A 405 -5.85 -25.40 2.08
C VAL A 405 -6.75 -26.63 2.01
N GLY A 406 -6.20 -27.80 1.65
CA GLY A 406 -6.95 -29.06 1.62
C GLY A 406 -7.53 -29.43 2.98
N ASP A 407 -6.70 -29.43 4.02
CA ASP A 407 -7.11 -29.75 5.39
C ASP A 407 -8.15 -28.72 5.93
N PHE A 408 -7.96 -27.43 5.59
CA PHE A 408 -8.93 -26.38 5.93
C PHE A 408 -10.30 -26.62 5.28
N LEU A 409 -10.33 -27.04 4.01
CA LEU A 409 -11.60 -27.35 3.31
C LEU A 409 -12.30 -28.57 3.91
N GLU A 410 -11.54 -29.56 4.38
CA GLU A 410 -12.05 -30.77 5.04
C GLU A 410 -12.38 -30.56 6.53
N GLY A 411 -11.96 -29.43 7.12
CA GLY A 411 -12.19 -29.11 8.54
C GLY A 411 -11.33 -29.94 9.49
N ILE A 412 -10.13 -30.36 9.07
CA ILE A 412 -9.19 -31.11 9.88
C ILE A 412 -7.90 -30.31 10.13
N PRO A 413 -7.26 -30.44 11.30
CA PRO A 413 -6.01 -29.74 11.59
C PRO A 413 -4.87 -30.26 10.70
N SER A 414 -3.98 -29.34 10.26
CA SER A 414 -2.73 -29.74 9.61
C SER A 414 -1.67 -30.13 10.63
N THR A 415 -0.79 -31.07 10.26
CA THR A 415 0.29 -31.57 11.12
C THR A 415 1.69 -31.26 10.58
N GLY A 416 1.80 -30.64 9.40
CA GLY A 416 3.07 -30.30 8.77
C GLY A 416 2.90 -29.74 7.35
N PRO A 417 4.00 -29.29 6.72
CA PRO A 417 3.97 -28.74 5.37
C PRO A 417 3.67 -29.83 4.32
N GLY A 418 3.25 -29.38 3.15
CA GLY A 418 3.11 -30.20 1.94
C GLY A 418 4.13 -29.77 0.88
N ALA A 419 3.70 -29.72 -0.39
CA ALA A 419 4.53 -29.27 -1.50
C ALA A 419 4.82 -27.75 -1.47
N VAL A 420 3.99 -26.98 -0.79
CA VAL A 420 4.20 -25.54 -0.58
C VAL A 420 4.80 -25.34 0.81
N GLU A 421 6.08 -24.94 0.85
CA GLU A 421 6.75 -24.59 2.09
C GLU A 421 6.36 -23.17 2.50
N PRO A 422 5.85 -22.93 3.74
CA PRO A 422 5.47 -21.60 4.18
C PRO A 422 6.69 -20.67 4.32
N THR A 423 6.53 -19.43 3.89
CA THR A 423 7.62 -18.44 3.92
C THR A 423 7.63 -17.58 5.19
N TYR A 424 6.61 -17.67 6.03
CA TYR A 424 6.48 -16.87 7.25
C TYR A 424 7.64 -17.09 8.22
N ARG A 425 8.21 -15.98 8.69
CA ARG A 425 9.25 -15.94 9.73
C ARG A 425 8.67 -15.19 10.95
N PRO A 426 8.87 -15.69 12.16
CA PRO A 426 9.77 -16.70 12.74
C PRO A 426 9.39 -18.17 12.55
N GLY A 427 8.34 -18.50 11.81
CA GLY A 427 7.91 -19.87 11.54
C GLY A 427 6.43 -20.08 11.84
N VAL A 428 5.88 -21.22 11.43
CA VAL A 428 4.45 -21.52 11.56
C VAL A 428 4.19 -22.59 12.62
N HIS A 429 2.98 -22.53 13.19
CA HIS A 429 2.42 -23.53 14.06
C HIS A 429 1.23 -24.21 13.35
N TRP A 430 1.36 -25.50 13.05
CA TRP A 430 0.33 -26.26 12.34
C TRP A 430 -0.85 -26.58 13.26
N CYS A 431 -2.05 -26.17 12.88
CA CYS A 431 -3.28 -26.34 13.66
C CYS A 431 -4.52 -26.23 12.75
N ALA A 432 -5.71 -26.23 13.32
CA ALA A 432 -6.93 -25.80 12.65
C ALA A 432 -7.11 -24.28 12.84
N LEU A 433 -7.34 -23.52 11.77
CA LEU A 433 -7.49 -22.06 11.86
C LEU A 433 -8.74 -21.63 12.62
N GLU A 434 -9.73 -22.50 12.79
CA GLU A 434 -10.90 -22.30 13.65
C GLU A 434 -10.53 -22.11 15.13
N GLU A 435 -9.34 -22.55 15.54
CA GLU A 435 -8.82 -22.32 16.90
C GLU A 435 -8.50 -20.84 17.15
N VAL A 436 -8.30 -20.04 16.10
CA VAL A 436 -7.89 -18.62 16.17
C VAL A 436 -8.90 -17.69 15.53
N LEU A 437 -9.31 -18.00 14.31
CA LEU A 437 -10.22 -17.14 13.54
C LEU A 437 -11.68 -17.34 13.96
N PRO A 438 -12.48 -16.27 14.03
CA PRO A 438 -13.92 -16.35 14.23
C PRO A 438 -14.60 -17.23 13.18
N GLU A 439 -15.66 -17.97 13.61
CA GLU A 439 -16.43 -18.88 12.75
C GLU A 439 -16.95 -18.20 11.47
N LYS A 440 -17.42 -16.96 11.57
CA LYS A 440 -17.88 -16.17 10.41
C LYS A 440 -16.81 -16.11 9.33
N LEU A 441 -15.53 -15.89 9.70
CA LEU A 441 -14.44 -15.77 8.75
C LEU A 441 -14.08 -17.13 8.14
N THR A 442 -13.93 -18.16 8.96
CA THR A 442 -13.55 -19.51 8.49
C THR A 442 -14.62 -20.12 7.60
N ARG A 443 -15.91 -19.96 7.93
CA ARG A 443 -17.02 -20.41 7.11
C ARG A 443 -17.05 -19.71 5.75
N ALA A 444 -16.94 -18.37 5.73
CA ALA A 444 -16.92 -17.59 4.49
C ALA A 444 -15.72 -17.95 3.60
N MET A 445 -14.52 -18.08 4.18
CA MET A 445 -13.31 -18.49 3.45
C MET A 445 -13.47 -19.90 2.86
N ARG A 446 -13.99 -20.86 3.62
CA ARG A 446 -14.21 -22.24 3.18
C ARG A 446 -15.20 -22.31 2.02
N GLU A 447 -16.27 -21.53 2.06
CA GLU A 447 -17.25 -21.44 0.98
C GLU A 447 -16.67 -20.76 -0.27
N ALA A 448 -15.83 -19.73 -0.09
CA ALA A 448 -15.27 -18.95 -1.19
C ALA A 448 -14.15 -19.70 -1.96
N LEU A 449 -13.27 -20.42 -1.26
CA LEU A 449 -12.08 -21.03 -1.85
C LEU A 449 -12.37 -21.85 -3.13
N PRO A 450 -13.34 -22.80 -3.15
CA PRO A 450 -13.65 -23.56 -4.38
C PRO A 450 -14.24 -22.68 -5.49
N LYS A 451 -14.93 -21.58 -5.13
CA LYS A 451 -15.50 -20.63 -6.10
C LYS A 451 -14.40 -19.74 -6.71
N LEU A 452 -13.41 -19.37 -5.92
CA LEU A 452 -12.25 -18.60 -6.38
C LEU A 452 -11.33 -19.46 -7.26
N ASP A 453 -11.16 -20.73 -6.94
CA ASP A 453 -10.40 -21.68 -7.77
C ASP A 453 -10.98 -21.84 -9.17
N ARG A 454 -12.30 -21.85 -9.30
CA ARG A 454 -12.95 -21.83 -10.63
C ARG A 454 -12.62 -20.59 -11.47
N LYS A 455 -12.27 -19.47 -10.82
CA LYS A 455 -11.85 -18.23 -11.49
C LYS A 455 -10.35 -18.24 -11.84
N LEU A 456 -9.55 -18.92 -11.02
CA LEU A 456 -8.11 -19.09 -11.21
C LEU A 456 -7.70 -20.48 -10.72
N HIS A 457 -7.58 -21.44 -11.62
CA HIS A 457 -7.21 -22.82 -11.30
C HIS A 457 -5.88 -22.91 -10.55
N GLY A 458 -5.87 -23.66 -9.44
CA GLY A 458 -4.73 -23.76 -8.53
C GLY A 458 -4.70 -22.69 -7.43
N PHE A 459 -5.70 -21.79 -7.38
CA PHE A 459 -5.82 -20.84 -6.27
C PHE A 459 -6.11 -21.57 -4.94
N ALA A 460 -6.97 -22.57 -4.96
CA ALA A 460 -7.26 -23.43 -3.82
C ALA A 460 -6.53 -24.79 -3.91
N ASP A 461 -5.28 -24.79 -4.39
CA ASP A 461 -4.43 -25.98 -4.37
C ASP A 461 -4.42 -26.57 -2.96
N PRO A 462 -4.76 -27.87 -2.77
CA PRO A 462 -4.77 -28.52 -1.46
C PRO A 462 -3.45 -28.41 -0.68
N GLU A 463 -2.32 -28.30 -1.40
CA GLU A 463 -0.98 -28.13 -0.82
C GLU A 463 -0.65 -26.68 -0.48
N GLY A 464 -1.47 -25.71 -0.92
CA GLY A 464 -1.36 -24.30 -0.53
C GLY A 464 -1.48 -24.13 0.98
N VAL A 465 -0.91 -23.05 1.51
CA VAL A 465 -0.85 -22.78 2.95
C VAL A 465 -1.63 -21.52 3.29
N LEU A 466 -2.52 -21.62 4.29
CA LEU A 466 -3.16 -20.49 4.95
C LEU A 466 -2.39 -20.18 6.23
N THR A 467 -1.93 -18.94 6.39
CA THR A 467 -1.21 -18.43 7.57
C THR A 467 -1.99 -17.28 8.19
N ALA A 468 -2.36 -17.38 9.46
CA ALA A 468 -3.26 -16.44 10.14
C ALA A 468 -2.64 -15.87 11.43
N PRO A 469 -3.21 -14.75 11.95
CA PRO A 469 -4.29 -13.96 11.37
C PRO A 469 -3.79 -12.76 10.55
N GLU A 470 -4.48 -12.40 9.48
CA GLU A 470 -4.33 -11.11 8.83
C GLU A 470 -5.48 -10.20 9.22
N THR A 471 -5.25 -9.35 10.21
CA THR A 471 -6.26 -8.49 10.85
C THR A 471 -6.17 -7.03 10.42
N ARG A 472 -5.02 -6.61 9.88
CA ARG A 472 -4.68 -5.20 9.67
C ARG A 472 -4.65 -4.80 8.19
N SER A 473 -5.69 -5.19 7.44
CA SER A 473 -5.84 -4.83 6.02
C SER A 473 -6.16 -3.35 5.80
N SER A 474 -6.84 -2.71 6.74
CA SER A 474 -7.16 -1.28 6.76
C SER A 474 -7.53 -0.80 8.16
N SER A 475 -7.65 0.53 8.35
CA SER A 475 -8.07 1.09 9.64
C SER A 475 -9.51 0.66 9.98
N PRO A 476 -9.77 0.16 11.20
CA PRO A 476 -11.13 -0.13 11.69
C PRO A 476 -11.85 1.13 12.21
N VAL A 477 -11.19 2.27 12.16
CA VAL A 477 -11.67 3.56 12.67
C VAL A 477 -11.54 4.63 11.60
N ARG A 478 -12.47 5.58 11.58
CA ARG A 478 -12.35 6.83 10.83
C ARG A 478 -12.31 8.01 11.77
N ILE A 479 -11.27 8.82 11.68
CA ILE A 479 -11.15 10.09 12.40
C ILE A 479 -11.86 11.15 11.56
N LEU A 480 -12.93 11.76 12.09
CA LEU A 480 -13.76 12.67 11.30
C LEU A 480 -13.04 13.98 10.99
N ARG A 481 -13.20 14.45 9.77
CA ARG A 481 -12.65 15.72 9.28
C ARG A 481 -13.63 16.40 8.32
N ASP A 482 -13.57 17.72 8.26
CA ASP A 482 -14.39 18.56 7.39
C ASP A 482 -13.88 18.61 5.92
N ALA A 483 -14.48 19.48 5.11
CA ALA A 483 -14.10 19.71 3.71
C ALA A 483 -12.69 20.33 3.57
N ASP A 484 -12.19 21.00 4.59
CA ASP A 484 -10.83 21.54 4.66
C ASP A 484 -9.85 20.58 5.33
N ARG A 485 -10.31 19.31 5.55
CA ARG A 485 -9.55 18.19 6.11
C ARG A 485 -9.14 18.37 7.56
N GLN A 486 -9.75 19.31 8.26
CA GLN A 486 -9.52 19.59 9.66
C GLN A 486 -10.50 18.79 10.54
N SER A 487 -10.03 18.26 11.65
CA SER A 487 -10.90 17.63 12.64
C SER A 487 -11.69 18.69 13.41
N ALA A 488 -12.58 18.26 14.33
CA ALA A 488 -13.25 19.18 15.24
C ALA A 488 -12.28 19.96 16.14
N LEU A 489 -11.09 19.45 16.40
CA LEU A 489 -9.99 20.18 17.03
C LEU A 489 -9.31 21.06 15.98
N ARG A 490 -9.46 22.37 16.06
CA ARG A 490 -8.82 23.31 15.14
C ARG A 490 -7.30 23.13 15.14
N GLY A 491 -6.71 23.06 13.94
CA GLY A 491 -5.27 22.84 13.77
C GLY A 491 -4.85 21.38 13.68
N LEU A 492 -5.76 20.41 13.88
CA LEU A 492 -5.46 18.99 13.70
C LEU A 492 -6.03 18.48 12.37
N TYR A 493 -5.18 17.90 11.51
CA TYR A 493 -5.50 17.45 10.16
C TYR A 493 -5.26 15.93 10.02
N PRO A 494 -6.28 15.09 10.32
CA PRO A 494 -6.15 13.63 10.15
C PRO A 494 -6.02 13.27 8.67
N THR A 495 -5.03 12.41 8.34
CA THR A 495 -4.76 12.03 6.95
C THR A 495 -4.28 10.60 6.80
N GLY A 496 -4.45 10.06 5.60
CA GLY A 496 -3.96 8.75 5.21
C GLY A 496 -4.80 7.59 5.74
N GLU A 497 -4.16 6.45 5.84
CA GLU A 497 -4.81 5.18 6.16
C GLU A 497 -5.28 5.12 7.62
N GLY A 498 -4.48 5.64 8.56
CA GLY A 498 -4.85 5.69 9.98
C GLY A 498 -6.09 6.54 10.24
N ALA A 499 -6.27 7.61 9.48
CA ALA A 499 -7.47 8.44 9.55
C ALA A 499 -8.69 7.81 8.83
N GLY A 500 -8.54 6.66 8.15
CA GLY A 500 -9.62 5.94 7.49
C GLY A 500 -9.99 6.45 6.09
N TYR A 501 -9.14 7.25 5.43
CA TYR A 501 -9.41 7.86 4.12
C TYR A 501 -8.55 7.32 2.98
N ALA A 502 -7.61 6.45 3.26
CA ALA A 502 -6.74 5.83 2.26
C ALA A 502 -6.54 4.34 2.55
N GLY A 503 -6.08 3.60 1.55
CA GLY A 503 -5.67 2.21 1.66
C GLY A 503 -4.51 1.94 0.71
N GLY A 504 -3.28 1.91 1.24
CA GLY A 504 -2.05 1.70 0.49
C GLY A 504 -1.27 2.97 0.13
N ILE A 505 -0.07 2.78 -0.38
CA ILE A 505 0.98 3.80 -0.54
C ILE A 505 0.49 5.01 -1.35
N MET A 506 -0.04 4.78 -2.55
CA MET A 506 -0.40 5.87 -3.47
C MET A 506 -1.56 6.72 -2.95
N SER A 507 -2.64 6.08 -2.48
CA SER A 507 -3.79 6.82 -1.96
C SER A 507 -3.45 7.60 -0.69
N ALA A 508 -2.60 7.05 0.18
CA ALA A 508 -2.10 7.73 1.37
C ALA A 508 -1.21 8.94 1.01
N ALA A 509 -0.32 8.79 0.04
CA ALA A 509 0.50 9.90 -0.46
C ALA A 509 -0.35 11.05 -1.03
N VAL A 510 -1.34 10.71 -1.87
CA VAL A 510 -2.28 11.70 -2.46
C VAL A 510 -3.09 12.40 -1.37
N ASP A 511 -3.57 11.65 -0.37
CA ASP A 511 -4.33 12.22 0.75
C ASP A 511 -3.47 13.17 1.60
N GLY A 512 -2.20 12.81 1.85
CA GLY A 512 -1.23 13.68 2.52
C GLY A 512 -0.95 14.97 1.76
N ILE A 513 -0.75 14.89 0.44
CA ILE A 513 -0.58 16.06 -0.43
C ILE A 513 -1.79 16.98 -0.33
N ALA A 514 -2.99 16.43 -0.52
CA ALA A 514 -4.23 17.20 -0.48
C ALA A 514 -4.48 17.85 0.89
N THR A 515 -4.07 17.18 1.98
CA THR A 515 -4.15 17.74 3.34
C THR A 515 -3.19 18.90 3.52
N ALA A 516 -1.94 18.78 3.07
CA ALA A 516 -0.97 19.87 3.11
C ALA A 516 -1.41 21.09 2.28
N GLU A 517 -1.99 20.86 1.10
CA GLU A 517 -2.53 21.94 0.25
C GLU A 517 -3.67 22.69 0.94
N LYS A 518 -4.58 21.99 1.60
CA LYS A 518 -5.68 22.60 2.36
C LYS A 518 -5.15 23.40 3.56
N MET A 519 -4.19 22.84 4.29
CA MET A 519 -3.52 23.55 5.39
C MET A 519 -2.87 24.85 4.92
N ILE A 520 -2.20 24.85 3.77
CA ILE A 520 -1.58 26.02 3.15
C ILE A 520 -2.65 27.02 2.71
N GLY A 521 -3.70 26.56 2.02
CA GLY A 521 -4.79 27.41 1.53
C GLY A 521 -5.58 28.07 2.66
N GLY A 522 -5.80 27.39 3.77
CA GLY A 522 -6.43 27.94 4.97
C GLY A 522 -5.63 29.07 5.61
N ALA A 523 -4.30 29.02 5.54
CA ALA A 523 -3.44 30.09 6.05
C ALA A 523 -3.43 31.37 5.19
N LEU A 524 -3.82 31.28 3.90
CA LEU A 524 -3.91 32.43 3.01
C LEU A 524 -5.26 33.15 3.10
N ASN A 525 -6.29 32.48 3.63
CA ASN A 525 -7.66 33.00 3.71
C ASN A 525 -8.06 33.42 5.14
N GLY A 526 -7.20 33.24 6.13
CA GLY A 526 -7.36 33.65 7.53
C GLY A 526 -6.45 34.82 7.89
#